data_6527395de0dda03b3eaa867088523499
#
_entry.id   6527395de0dda03b3eaa867088523499
#
_cell.length_a   1.000
_cell.length_b   1.000
_cell.length_c   1.000
_cell.angle_alpha   90.00
_cell.angle_beta   90.00
_cell.angle_gamma   90.00
#
_symmetry.space_group_name_H-M   'P 1'
#
loop_
_entity.id
_entity.type
_entity.pdbx_description
1 polymer ?
#
loop_
_entity_poly.entity_id
_entity_poly.type
_entity_poly.pdbx_seq_one_letter_code
_entity_poly.pdbx_strand_id
1 'polypeptide(L)'
;MKHESFDNYDPVTFLEVAGSGLKKLELIHYPALQVLDCPDNEISVLNTRFTPQLLSIECGRNQLTKLDFTKNERLLSLFCSSNPLTSLKLGNHPDLEYLSFYQSNVCNINLRNMPKLESISCQHNKLEALDLSNVPKLGTLFTNNNSLKELDLKDLPNLGFISCDQNNIEYLDVSCCPKLIEFICDSSVEVKMRPDQKRHSGRPRKSN
;
A
#
# COMPACT_ATOMS: atom_id res chain seq x y z
N MET A 1 8.12 -48.34 24.66
CA MET A 1 8.75 -47.17 24.02
C MET A 1 7.79 -46.00 24.21
N LYS A 2 8.14 -45.04 25.03
CA LYS A 2 7.35 -43.82 25.22
C LYS A 2 7.58 -42.93 24.00
N HIS A 3 6.53 -42.60 23.27
CA HIS A 3 6.56 -41.51 22.32
C HIS A 3 6.71 -40.24 23.11
N GLU A 4 7.91 -39.65 23.13
CA GLU A 4 8.09 -38.27 23.53
C GLU A 4 7.49 -37.44 22.41
N SER A 5 6.36 -36.78 22.69
CA SER A 5 5.78 -35.77 21.82
C SER A 5 6.69 -34.54 21.86
N PHE A 6 7.29 -34.22 20.72
CA PHE A 6 8.07 -32.98 20.53
C PHE A 6 7.16 -31.73 20.35
N ASP A 7 6.09 -31.62 21.15
CA ASP A 7 5.04 -30.62 21.00
C ASP A 7 5.25 -29.36 21.85
N ASN A 8 6.48 -28.99 22.20
CA ASN A 8 6.77 -27.81 23.01
C ASN A 8 7.77 -26.85 22.35
N TYR A 9 7.65 -26.60 21.05
CA TYR A 9 8.27 -25.42 20.45
C TYR A 9 7.25 -24.28 20.44
N ASP A 10 7.57 -23.14 21.06
CA ASP A 10 6.78 -21.94 20.90
C ASP A 10 6.63 -21.63 19.41
N PRO A 11 5.41 -21.38 18.92
CA PRO A 11 5.18 -21.15 17.51
C PRO A 11 5.93 -19.89 17.05
N VAL A 12 6.60 -19.96 15.92
CA VAL A 12 7.28 -18.80 15.32
C VAL A 12 6.22 -17.77 14.94
N THR A 13 6.25 -16.61 15.60
CA THR A 13 5.33 -15.48 15.35
C THR A 13 5.99 -14.33 14.62
N PHE A 14 7.32 -14.29 14.60
CA PHE A 14 8.14 -13.27 13.93
C PHE A 14 9.22 -13.96 13.09
N LEU A 15 9.32 -13.54 11.81
CA LEU A 15 10.35 -14.03 10.89
C LEU A 15 11.00 -12.84 10.18
N GLU A 16 12.29 -12.65 10.39
CA GLU A 16 13.12 -11.64 9.74
C GLU A 16 14.20 -12.33 8.90
N VAL A 17 14.20 -12.06 7.60
CA VAL A 17 15.14 -12.60 6.62
C VAL A 17 15.53 -11.55 5.56
N ALA A 18 15.59 -10.29 5.97
CA ALA A 18 15.94 -9.18 5.10
C ALA A 18 17.36 -9.37 4.50
N GLY A 19 17.54 -9.02 3.22
CA GLY A 19 18.84 -9.00 2.56
C GLY A 19 19.59 -10.33 2.52
N SER A 20 18.88 -11.45 2.64
CA SER A 20 19.48 -12.79 2.76
C SER A 20 19.72 -13.48 1.41
N GLY A 21 19.46 -12.79 0.28
CA GLY A 21 19.61 -13.34 -1.08
C GLY A 21 18.63 -14.48 -1.41
N LEU A 22 17.50 -14.55 -0.72
CA LEU A 22 16.52 -15.62 -0.87
C LEU A 22 15.80 -15.50 -2.22
N LYS A 23 15.73 -16.61 -2.96
CA LYS A 23 14.89 -16.73 -4.18
C LYS A 23 13.52 -17.32 -3.90
N LYS A 24 13.38 -18.01 -2.77
CA LYS A 24 12.15 -18.69 -2.35
C LYS A 24 12.01 -18.61 -0.83
N LEU A 25 10.78 -18.39 -0.38
CA LEU A 25 10.40 -18.43 1.03
C LEU A 25 9.11 -19.24 1.18
N GLU A 26 9.16 -20.38 1.85
CA GLU A 26 8.02 -21.27 2.06
C GLU A 26 7.39 -21.00 3.42
N LEU A 27 6.20 -20.41 3.42
CA LEU A 27 5.49 -20.02 4.63
C LEU A 27 4.61 -21.13 5.24
N ILE A 28 4.52 -22.30 4.59
CA ILE A 28 3.68 -23.41 5.05
C ILE A 28 4.05 -23.90 6.47
N HIS A 29 5.28 -23.69 6.88
CA HIS A 29 5.79 -24.13 8.19
C HIS A 29 5.56 -23.09 9.31
N TYR A 30 4.92 -21.94 9.02
CA TYR A 30 4.76 -20.82 9.94
C TYR A 30 3.29 -20.40 10.13
N PRO A 31 2.35 -21.31 10.49
CA PRO A 31 0.92 -20.97 10.54
C PRO A 31 0.55 -19.92 11.60
N ALA A 32 1.40 -19.75 12.62
CA ALA A 32 1.21 -18.76 13.69
C ALA A 32 1.91 -17.42 13.41
N LEU A 33 2.54 -17.25 12.24
CA LEU A 33 3.32 -16.06 11.91
C LEU A 33 2.44 -14.80 11.92
N GLN A 34 2.86 -13.80 12.69
CA GLN A 34 2.21 -12.51 12.83
C GLN A 34 2.99 -11.39 12.11
N VAL A 35 4.30 -11.48 12.09
CA VAL A 35 5.16 -10.49 11.44
C VAL A 35 6.13 -11.18 10.52
N LEU A 36 6.13 -10.77 9.26
CA LEU A 36 7.08 -11.20 8.24
C LEU A 36 7.88 -9.99 7.74
N ASP A 37 9.18 -10.05 7.89
CA ASP A 37 10.13 -9.05 7.40
C ASP A 37 11.13 -9.74 6.45
N CYS A 38 10.93 -9.56 5.14
CA CYS A 38 11.73 -10.20 4.09
C CYS A 38 12.09 -9.27 2.91
N PRO A 39 12.33 -7.97 3.13
CA PRO A 39 12.75 -7.07 2.06
C PRO A 39 14.15 -7.40 1.53
N ASP A 40 14.52 -6.76 0.41
CA ASP A 40 15.85 -6.86 -0.18
C ASP A 40 16.31 -8.30 -0.46
N ASN A 41 15.42 -9.09 -1.09
CA ASN A 41 15.68 -10.46 -1.52
C ASN A 41 15.40 -10.62 -3.03
N GLU A 42 15.51 -11.85 -3.54
CA GLU A 42 15.20 -12.20 -4.93
C GLU A 42 13.91 -13.07 -5.01
N ILE A 43 12.99 -12.92 -4.05
CA ILE A 43 11.79 -13.76 -3.96
C ILE A 43 10.84 -13.41 -5.10
N SER A 44 10.50 -14.40 -5.91
CA SER A 44 9.57 -14.24 -7.04
C SER A 44 8.15 -14.72 -6.75
N VAL A 45 7.97 -15.57 -5.75
CA VAL A 45 6.66 -16.09 -5.31
C VAL A 45 6.60 -16.09 -3.78
N LEU A 46 5.56 -15.46 -3.23
CA LEU A 46 5.27 -15.44 -1.80
C LEU A 46 3.80 -15.83 -1.57
N ASN A 47 3.57 -16.96 -0.91
CA ASN A 47 2.23 -17.49 -0.70
C ASN A 47 1.82 -17.32 0.77
N THR A 48 1.09 -16.26 1.06
CA THR A 48 0.69 -15.87 2.43
C THR A 48 -0.56 -16.59 2.94
N ARG A 49 -1.21 -17.44 2.13
CA ARG A 49 -2.41 -18.20 2.55
C ARG A 49 -2.17 -19.12 3.74
N PHE A 50 -0.92 -19.50 3.97
CA PHE A 50 -0.52 -20.39 5.07
C PHE A 50 -0.26 -19.65 6.39
N THR A 51 -0.28 -18.32 6.36
CA THR A 51 -0.01 -17.45 7.52
C THR A 51 -1.22 -16.55 7.82
N PRO A 52 -2.40 -17.11 8.18
CA PRO A 52 -3.62 -16.34 8.35
C PRO A 52 -3.58 -15.38 9.57
N GLN A 53 -2.58 -15.53 10.43
CA GLN A 53 -2.39 -14.69 11.63
C GLN A 53 -1.55 -13.43 11.35
N LEU A 54 -1.12 -13.19 10.10
CA LEU A 54 -0.30 -12.02 9.76
C LEU A 54 -0.99 -10.71 10.15
N LEU A 55 -0.24 -9.89 10.89
CA LEU A 55 -0.56 -8.52 11.29
C LEU A 55 0.28 -7.52 10.50
N SER A 56 1.52 -7.85 10.21
CA SER A 56 2.44 -6.98 9.47
C SER A 56 3.28 -7.78 8.49
N ILE A 57 3.46 -7.20 7.30
CA ILE A 57 4.38 -7.75 6.31
C ILE A 57 5.17 -6.64 5.63
N GLU A 58 6.50 -6.79 5.59
CA GLU A 58 7.43 -6.05 4.75
C GLU A 58 8.07 -7.05 3.77
N CYS A 59 7.78 -6.88 2.47
CA CYS A 59 8.35 -7.71 1.41
C CYS A 59 8.80 -6.86 0.20
N GLY A 60 9.12 -5.60 0.45
CA GLY A 60 9.62 -4.68 -0.56
C GLY A 60 10.95 -5.11 -1.17
N ARG A 61 11.29 -4.54 -2.35
CA ARG A 61 12.55 -4.83 -3.06
C ARG A 61 12.81 -6.34 -3.24
N ASN A 62 11.85 -6.98 -3.90
CA ASN A 62 11.88 -8.38 -4.32
C ASN A 62 11.52 -8.50 -5.82
N GLN A 63 11.27 -9.71 -6.31
CA GLN A 63 10.90 -10.02 -7.68
C GLN A 63 9.44 -10.47 -7.81
N LEU A 64 8.58 -10.02 -6.87
CA LEU A 64 7.18 -10.43 -6.80
C LEU A 64 6.37 -9.81 -7.94
N THR A 65 5.67 -10.63 -8.71
CA THR A 65 4.78 -10.17 -9.80
C THR A 65 3.31 -10.15 -9.41
N LYS A 66 2.94 -10.92 -8.38
CA LYS A 66 1.57 -11.03 -7.86
C LYS A 66 1.61 -11.27 -6.35
N LEU A 67 0.68 -10.66 -5.64
CA LEU A 67 0.41 -10.90 -4.23
C LEU A 67 -1.09 -11.07 -4.01
N ASP A 68 -1.46 -11.96 -3.10
CA ASP A 68 -2.84 -12.25 -2.73
C ASP A 68 -2.96 -12.34 -1.20
N PHE A 69 -3.58 -11.31 -0.59
CA PHE A 69 -3.79 -11.19 0.85
C PHE A 69 -5.25 -11.46 1.27
N THR A 70 -6.06 -12.04 0.39
CA THR A 70 -7.49 -12.31 0.68
C THR A 70 -7.73 -13.24 1.87
N LYS A 71 -6.69 -13.91 2.36
CA LYS A 71 -6.73 -14.80 3.54
C LYS A 71 -6.05 -14.21 4.79
N ASN A 72 -5.57 -12.98 4.70
CA ASN A 72 -4.81 -12.31 5.77
C ASN A 72 -5.63 -11.14 6.36
N GLU A 73 -6.87 -11.39 6.78
CA GLU A 73 -7.84 -10.36 7.16
C GLU A 73 -7.44 -9.52 8.40
N ARG A 74 -6.42 -9.97 9.13
CA ARG A 74 -5.92 -9.32 10.35
C ARG A 74 -4.81 -8.30 10.10
N LEU A 75 -4.42 -8.06 8.84
CA LEU A 75 -3.33 -7.12 8.54
C LEU A 75 -3.62 -5.71 9.05
N LEU A 76 -2.63 -5.16 9.74
CA LEU A 76 -2.53 -3.77 10.18
C LEU A 76 -1.63 -2.97 9.25
N SER A 77 -0.58 -3.59 8.70
CA SER A 77 0.36 -2.95 7.80
C SER A 77 0.82 -3.89 6.68
N LEU A 78 0.88 -3.33 5.46
CA LEU A 78 1.32 -4.01 4.26
C LEU A 78 2.29 -3.13 3.48
N PHE A 79 3.57 -3.55 3.41
CA PHE A 79 4.63 -2.89 2.65
C PHE A 79 5.19 -3.87 1.61
N CYS A 80 4.89 -3.63 0.32
CA CYS A 80 5.32 -4.50 -0.78
C CYS A 80 5.89 -3.72 -1.97
N SER A 81 6.42 -2.53 -1.70
CA SER A 81 6.93 -1.59 -2.68
C SER A 81 8.18 -2.11 -3.42
N SER A 82 8.49 -1.51 -4.58
CA SER A 82 9.67 -1.87 -5.37
C SER A 82 9.69 -3.35 -5.75
N ASN A 83 8.56 -3.83 -6.23
CA ASN A 83 8.38 -5.15 -6.82
C ASN A 83 7.75 -4.99 -8.21
N PRO A 84 8.02 -5.86 -9.20
CA PRO A 84 7.36 -5.79 -10.51
C PRO A 84 5.89 -6.27 -10.48
N LEU A 85 5.13 -5.88 -9.42
CA LEU A 85 3.76 -6.31 -9.22
C LEU A 85 2.85 -5.82 -10.36
N THR A 86 2.15 -6.73 -10.98
CA THR A 86 1.05 -6.45 -11.91
C THR A 86 -0.32 -6.71 -11.28
N SER A 87 -0.35 -7.43 -10.15
CA SER A 87 -1.58 -7.75 -9.42
C SER A 87 -1.31 -7.74 -7.91
N LEU A 88 -2.08 -6.91 -7.19
CA LEU A 88 -2.16 -6.89 -5.74
C LEU A 88 -3.62 -7.10 -5.35
N LYS A 89 -3.94 -8.30 -4.84
CA LYS A 89 -5.27 -8.63 -4.36
C LYS A 89 -5.35 -8.39 -2.86
N LEU A 90 -6.15 -7.42 -2.49
CA LEU A 90 -6.54 -7.18 -1.12
C LEU A 90 -7.90 -7.83 -0.87
N GLY A 91 -8.13 -8.27 0.34
CA GLY A 91 -9.40 -8.83 0.78
C GLY A 91 -10.20 -7.83 1.62
N ASN A 92 -10.81 -8.36 2.68
CA ASN A 92 -11.44 -7.57 3.72
C ASN A 92 -10.38 -7.30 4.81
N HIS A 93 -9.99 -6.03 4.97
CA HIS A 93 -8.95 -5.61 5.93
C HIS A 93 -9.47 -4.47 6.81
N PRO A 94 -10.41 -4.75 7.75
CA PRO A 94 -11.06 -3.72 8.54
C PRO A 94 -10.11 -2.96 9.47
N ASP A 95 -8.96 -3.55 9.76
CA ASP A 95 -7.97 -3.01 10.68
C ASP A 95 -6.70 -2.48 9.99
N LEU A 96 -6.62 -2.54 8.66
CA LEU A 96 -5.45 -2.07 7.91
C LEU A 96 -5.31 -0.55 8.04
N GLU A 97 -4.15 -0.11 8.52
CA GLU A 97 -3.80 1.29 8.77
C GLU A 97 -2.80 1.81 7.72
N TYR A 98 -1.87 0.96 7.27
CA TYR A 98 -0.78 1.36 6.38
C TYR A 98 -0.68 0.46 5.16
N LEU A 99 -0.73 1.06 3.97
CA LEU A 99 -0.61 0.36 2.69
C LEU A 99 0.44 1.03 1.81
N SER A 100 1.48 0.27 1.42
CA SER A 100 2.53 0.76 0.53
C SER A 100 2.86 -0.26 -0.56
N PHE A 101 2.71 0.15 -1.83
CA PHE A 101 3.05 -0.62 -3.01
C PHE A 101 3.62 0.26 -4.14
N TYR A 102 4.39 1.29 -3.76
CA TYR A 102 5.00 2.19 -4.72
C TYR A 102 6.06 1.49 -5.59
N GLN A 103 6.41 2.10 -6.74
CA GLN A 103 7.37 1.54 -7.71
C GLN A 103 7.03 0.11 -8.13
N SER A 104 5.83 -0.05 -8.67
CA SER A 104 5.29 -1.33 -9.17
C SER A 104 4.61 -1.13 -10.54
N ASN A 105 3.85 -2.10 -11.01
CA ASN A 105 3.11 -2.02 -12.27
C ASN A 105 1.60 -2.26 -12.06
N VAL A 106 1.08 -1.88 -10.90
CA VAL A 106 -0.33 -2.07 -10.54
C VAL A 106 -1.19 -1.09 -11.35
N CYS A 107 -2.19 -1.61 -12.08
CA CYS A 107 -3.11 -0.80 -12.89
C CYS A 107 -4.40 -0.48 -12.14
N ASN A 108 -4.79 -1.31 -11.19
CA ASN A 108 -6.00 -1.12 -10.39
C ASN A 108 -5.81 -1.69 -8.99
N ILE A 109 -6.53 -1.12 -8.04
CA ILE A 109 -6.57 -1.55 -6.64
C ILE A 109 -7.98 -1.40 -6.09
N ASN A 110 -8.41 -2.35 -5.26
CA ASN A 110 -9.69 -2.28 -4.57
C ASN A 110 -9.44 -2.02 -3.08
N LEU A 111 -9.89 -0.86 -2.59
CA LEU A 111 -9.74 -0.39 -1.20
C LEU A 111 -11.03 -0.55 -0.38
N ARG A 112 -11.99 -1.36 -0.84
CA ARG A 112 -13.23 -1.60 -0.09
C ARG A 112 -12.94 -2.28 1.25
N ASN A 113 -13.74 -1.93 2.25
CA ASN A 113 -13.65 -2.50 3.61
C ASN A 113 -12.30 -2.23 4.31
N MET A 114 -11.76 -1.01 4.16
CA MET A 114 -10.54 -0.55 4.84
C MET A 114 -10.79 0.75 5.62
N PRO A 115 -11.77 0.78 6.55
CA PRO A 115 -12.22 2.02 7.20
C PRO A 115 -11.18 2.65 8.13
N LYS A 116 -10.12 1.91 8.49
CA LYS A 116 -9.05 2.40 9.36
C LYS A 116 -7.81 2.85 8.60
N LEU A 117 -7.81 2.78 7.26
CA LEU A 117 -6.63 3.10 6.46
C LEU A 117 -6.25 4.59 6.61
N GLU A 118 -5.06 4.83 7.14
CA GLU A 118 -4.55 6.16 7.47
C GLU A 118 -3.52 6.65 6.45
N SER A 119 -2.78 5.74 5.83
CA SER A 119 -1.74 6.09 4.86
C SER A 119 -1.71 5.17 3.66
N ILE A 120 -1.66 5.77 2.47
CA ILE A 120 -1.47 5.06 1.19
C ILE A 120 -0.26 5.63 0.47
N SER A 121 0.69 4.75 0.10
CA SER A 121 1.80 5.05 -0.79
C SER A 121 1.71 4.17 -2.02
N CYS A 122 1.19 4.73 -3.13
CA CYS A 122 0.98 4.02 -4.39
C CYS A 122 1.60 4.76 -5.60
N GLN A 123 2.55 5.67 -5.35
CA GLN A 123 3.24 6.42 -6.39
C GLN A 123 4.08 5.49 -7.30
N HIS A 124 4.35 5.96 -8.53
CA HIS A 124 5.10 5.19 -9.53
C HIS A 124 4.45 3.83 -9.85
N ASN A 125 3.18 3.87 -10.22
CA ASN A 125 2.39 2.74 -10.69
C ASN A 125 1.69 3.08 -12.03
N LYS A 126 0.69 2.32 -12.42
CA LYS A 126 -0.09 2.50 -13.65
C LYS A 126 -1.58 2.66 -13.35
N LEU A 127 -1.91 3.22 -12.17
CA LEU A 127 -3.30 3.40 -11.75
C LEU A 127 -4.01 4.40 -12.68
N GLU A 128 -5.15 3.99 -13.24
CA GLU A 128 -6.01 4.85 -14.06
C GLU A 128 -7.15 5.46 -13.24
N ALA A 129 -7.51 4.83 -12.13
CA ALA A 129 -8.51 5.29 -11.15
C ALA A 129 -8.10 4.87 -9.74
N LEU A 130 -8.56 5.62 -8.73
CA LEU A 130 -8.39 5.32 -7.32
C LEU A 130 -9.65 5.71 -6.56
N ASP A 131 -10.44 4.72 -6.15
CA ASP A 131 -11.65 4.91 -5.34
C ASP A 131 -11.29 5.03 -3.86
N LEU A 132 -11.48 6.22 -3.29
CA LEU A 132 -11.18 6.56 -1.89
C LEU A 132 -12.44 6.61 -1.00
N SER A 133 -13.61 6.28 -1.51
CA SER A 133 -14.91 6.40 -0.81
C SER A 133 -15.00 5.53 0.47
N ASN A 134 -14.15 4.53 0.60
CA ASN A 134 -14.17 3.57 1.70
C ASN A 134 -13.02 3.73 2.71
N VAL A 135 -12.26 4.83 2.66
CA VAL A 135 -11.09 5.09 3.51
C VAL A 135 -11.20 6.42 4.27
N PRO A 136 -12.25 6.65 5.08
CA PRO A 136 -12.55 7.95 5.69
C PRO A 136 -11.52 8.43 6.70
N LYS A 137 -10.61 7.57 7.16
CA LYS A 137 -9.52 7.93 8.07
C LYS A 137 -8.24 8.35 7.36
N LEU A 138 -8.22 8.32 6.02
CA LEU A 138 -7.02 8.61 5.26
C LEU A 138 -6.48 10.01 5.59
N GLY A 139 -5.24 10.03 6.11
CA GLY A 139 -4.50 11.22 6.49
C GLY A 139 -3.41 11.59 5.50
N THR A 140 -2.82 10.59 4.84
CA THR A 140 -1.70 10.77 3.92
C THR A 140 -1.88 9.95 2.65
N LEU A 141 -1.74 10.62 1.48
CA LEU A 141 -1.85 9.98 0.17
C LEU A 141 -0.68 10.39 -0.73
N PHE A 142 0.16 9.41 -1.10
CA PHE A 142 1.13 9.53 -2.17
C PHE A 142 0.66 8.76 -3.40
N THR A 143 0.24 9.45 -4.44
CA THR A 143 -0.26 8.86 -5.69
C THR A 143 0.35 9.48 -6.95
N ASN A 144 1.42 10.25 -6.79
CA ASN A 144 2.15 10.86 -7.90
C ASN A 144 2.75 9.79 -8.86
N ASN A 145 2.99 10.17 -10.13
CA ASN A 145 3.48 9.24 -11.16
C ASN A 145 2.55 8.03 -11.38
N ASN A 146 1.31 8.31 -11.74
CA ASN A 146 0.30 7.35 -12.17
C ASN A 146 -0.41 7.85 -13.45
N SER A 147 -1.55 7.28 -13.80
CA SER A 147 -2.35 7.68 -14.97
C SER A 147 -3.76 8.16 -14.58
N LEU A 148 -3.91 8.66 -13.35
CA LEU A 148 -5.20 9.09 -12.82
C LEU A 148 -5.74 10.28 -13.63
N LYS A 149 -7.03 10.21 -14.01
CA LYS A 149 -7.73 11.29 -14.72
C LYS A 149 -8.53 12.18 -13.76
N GLU A 150 -8.91 11.63 -12.63
CA GLU A 150 -9.68 12.28 -11.59
C GLU A 150 -9.29 11.76 -10.19
N LEU A 151 -9.60 12.51 -9.16
CA LEU A 151 -9.42 12.12 -7.77
C LEU A 151 -10.49 12.79 -6.92
N ASP A 152 -11.45 12.01 -6.41
CA ASP A 152 -12.49 12.50 -5.50
C ASP A 152 -12.00 12.46 -4.05
N LEU A 153 -11.97 13.62 -3.38
CA LEU A 153 -11.46 13.79 -2.01
C LEU A 153 -12.57 14.14 -1.01
N LYS A 154 -13.87 14.08 -1.42
CA LYS A 154 -15.00 14.63 -0.63
C LYS A 154 -15.13 14.02 0.76
N ASP A 155 -14.91 12.72 0.90
CA ASP A 155 -15.18 11.99 2.14
C ASP A 155 -13.89 11.73 2.95
N LEU A 156 -12.89 12.63 2.83
CA LEU A 156 -11.59 12.53 3.49
C LEU A 156 -11.33 13.65 4.51
N PRO A 157 -12.08 13.70 5.62
CA PRO A 157 -11.98 14.79 6.60
C PRO A 157 -10.63 14.82 7.33
N ASN A 158 -9.89 13.72 7.29
CA ASN A 158 -8.59 13.60 7.95
C ASN A 158 -7.40 13.84 7.03
N LEU A 159 -7.62 14.01 5.72
CA LEU A 159 -6.53 14.18 4.76
C LEU A 159 -5.72 15.44 5.09
N GLY A 160 -4.48 15.24 5.52
CA GLY A 160 -3.53 16.29 5.90
C GLY A 160 -2.42 16.50 4.87
N PHE A 161 -2.15 15.48 4.04
CA PHE A 161 -1.16 15.57 2.97
C PHE A 161 -1.58 14.75 1.74
N ILE A 162 -1.38 15.35 0.56
CA ILE A 162 -1.51 14.65 -0.73
C ILE A 162 -0.40 15.08 -1.69
N SER A 163 0.19 14.09 -2.40
CA SER A 163 1.00 14.30 -3.59
C SER A 163 0.39 13.51 -4.74
N CYS A 164 -0.08 14.24 -5.78
CA CYS A 164 -0.75 13.66 -6.94
C CYS A 164 -0.23 14.22 -8.27
N ASP A 165 0.95 14.84 -8.27
CA ASP A 165 1.62 15.32 -9.47
C ASP A 165 1.98 14.16 -10.42
N GLN A 166 2.29 14.51 -11.68
CA GLN A 166 2.60 13.54 -12.75
C GLN A 166 1.48 12.50 -12.95
N ASN A 167 0.25 12.99 -13.01
CA ASN A 167 -0.96 12.28 -13.39
C ASN A 167 -1.64 12.96 -14.60
N ASN A 168 -2.82 12.51 -14.99
CA ASN A 168 -3.63 13.10 -16.06
C ASN A 168 -4.84 13.88 -15.49
N ILE A 169 -4.74 14.33 -14.25
CA ILE A 169 -5.80 15.08 -13.56
C ILE A 169 -5.90 16.48 -14.18
N GLU A 170 -7.08 16.89 -14.61
CA GLU A 170 -7.34 18.22 -15.13
C GLU A 170 -7.90 19.16 -14.06
N TYR A 171 -8.70 18.65 -13.13
CA TYR A 171 -9.33 19.40 -12.05
C TYR A 171 -9.20 18.68 -10.71
N LEU A 172 -8.93 19.44 -9.63
CA LEU A 172 -8.82 18.93 -8.27
C LEU A 172 -9.50 19.86 -7.26
N ASP A 173 -10.51 19.37 -6.54
CA ASP A 173 -11.13 20.10 -5.44
C ASP A 173 -10.53 19.67 -4.10
N VAL A 174 -9.65 20.48 -3.52
CA VAL A 174 -9.06 20.27 -2.19
C VAL A 174 -9.78 21.07 -1.10
N SER A 175 -10.73 21.94 -1.46
CA SER A 175 -11.45 22.79 -0.50
C SER A 175 -12.28 22.00 0.50
N CYS A 176 -12.68 20.77 0.14
CA CYS A 176 -13.44 19.84 0.97
C CYS A 176 -12.60 19.14 2.07
N CYS A 177 -11.27 19.26 2.05
CA CYS A 177 -10.37 18.61 3.01
C CYS A 177 -9.95 19.57 4.12
N PRO A 178 -10.61 19.57 5.31
CA PRO A 178 -10.41 20.61 6.32
C PRO A 178 -9.02 20.62 6.95
N LYS A 179 -8.33 19.47 7.01
CA LYS A 179 -6.98 19.35 7.59
C LYS A 179 -5.87 19.56 6.57
N LEU A 180 -6.18 19.57 5.27
CA LEU A 180 -5.19 19.72 4.21
C LEU A 180 -4.76 21.19 4.11
N ILE A 181 -3.51 21.48 4.43
CA ILE A 181 -2.91 22.81 4.35
C ILE A 181 -1.98 22.89 3.14
N GLU A 182 -1.17 21.88 2.90
CA GLU A 182 -0.20 21.84 1.81
C GLU A 182 -0.40 20.58 0.96
N PHE A 183 -0.27 20.73 -0.36
CA PHE A 183 -0.44 19.63 -1.30
C PHE A 183 0.44 19.82 -2.54
N ILE A 184 0.72 18.73 -3.24
CA ILE A 184 1.53 18.70 -4.44
C ILE A 184 0.68 18.21 -5.61
N CYS A 185 0.59 19.01 -6.68
CA CYS A 185 0.00 18.63 -7.96
C CYS A 185 0.68 19.34 -9.12
N ASP A 186 0.44 18.90 -10.36
CA ASP A 186 0.99 19.53 -11.56
C ASP A 186 0.47 20.97 -11.71
N SER A 187 1.32 21.85 -12.24
CA SER A 187 0.97 23.27 -12.45
C SER A 187 -0.20 23.48 -13.43
N SER A 188 -0.44 22.52 -14.33
CA SER A 188 -1.53 22.51 -15.30
C SER A 188 -2.90 22.19 -14.72
N VAL A 189 -2.98 21.62 -13.51
CA VAL A 189 -4.25 21.24 -12.87
C VAL A 189 -5.02 22.49 -12.45
N GLU A 190 -6.29 22.59 -12.83
CA GLU A 190 -7.20 23.56 -12.26
C GLU A 190 -7.56 23.13 -10.82
N VAL A 191 -7.31 24.01 -9.84
CA VAL A 191 -7.48 23.65 -8.42
C VAL A 191 -8.51 24.55 -7.76
N LYS A 192 -9.53 23.96 -7.16
CA LYS A 192 -10.40 24.61 -6.19
C LYS A 192 -9.85 24.40 -4.78
N MET A 193 -9.50 25.49 -4.10
CA MET A 193 -8.85 25.48 -2.79
C MET A 193 -9.35 26.60 -1.88
N ARG A 194 -9.15 26.44 -0.57
CA ARG A 194 -9.39 27.51 0.41
C ARG A 194 -8.20 28.48 0.48
N PRO A 195 -8.39 29.72 0.98
CA PRO A 195 -7.31 30.73 1.08
C PRO A 195 -6.14 30.33 1.99
N ASP A 196 -6.36 29.42 2.94
CA ASP A 196 -5.35 28.92 3.89
C ASP A 196 -4.52 27.76 3.34
N GLN A 197 -4.92 27.17 2.21
CA GLN A 197 -4.22 26.05 1.59
C GLN A 197 -3.10 26.51 0.66
N LYS A 198 -2.02 25.74 0.57
CA LYS A 198 -0.86 26.05 -0.26
C LYS A 198 -0.59 24.92 -1.25
N ARG A 199 -0.52 25.29 -2.52
CA ARG A 199 -0.12 24.39 -3.58
C ARG A 199 1.39 24.41 -3.76
N HIS A 200 2.00 23.23 -3.86
CA HIS A 200 3.35 23.06 -4.31
C HIS A 200 3.35 22.40 -5.69
N SER A 201 4.14 22.94 -6.62
CA SER A 201 4.29 22.34 -7.94
C SER A 201 5.11 21.06 -7.84
N GLY A 202 4.60 19.97 -8.40
CA GLY A 202 5.35 18.74 -8.58
C GLY A 202 6.57 18.95 -9.50
N ARG A 203 7.48 17.99 -9.50
CA ARG A 203 8.61 18.03 -10.44
C ARG A 203 8.09 17.96 -11.88
N PRO A 204 8.62 18.78 -12.83
CA PRO A 204 8.19 18.69 -14.22
C PRO A 204 8.41 17.28 -14.76
N ARG A 205 7.44 16.76 -15.55
CA ARG A 205 7.62 15.50 -16.28
C ARG A 205 8.90 15.61 -17.10
N LYS A 206 9.80 14.63 -16.97
CA LYS A 206 10.88 14.48 -17.94
C LYS A 206 10.19 14.11 -19.26
N SER A 207 10.27 15.01 -20.24
CA SER A 207 9.90 14.68 -21.62
C SER A 207 10.77 13.52 -22.08
N ASN A 208 10.15 12.38 -22.39
CA ASN A 208 10.80 11.26 -23.08
C ASN A 208 11.13 11.67 -24.51
#